data_bb6dab28252009125c0447c5e713b6f3
#
_entry.id   bb6dab28252009125c0447c5e713b6f3
#
_cell.length_a   1.000
_cell.length_b   1.000
_cell.length_c   1.000
_cell.angle_alpha   90.00
_cell.angle_beta   90.00
_cell.angle_gamma   90.00
#
_symmetry.space_group_name_H-M   'P 1'
#
loop_
_entity.id
_entity.type
_entity.pdbx_description
1 polymer ?
#
loop_
_entity_poly.entity_id
_entity_poly.type
_entity_poly.pdbx_seq_one_letter_code
_entity_poly.pdbx_strand_id
1 'polypeptide(L)'
;MPLEDDFSDIIKKARMGLAMPVGDLARISGLFAADITALERGARPPTAEEVRALAAALKLRATPLEQIALEGWMPAAVPGTSKSVKTVNGSVGGYAVKGYLLHDAGEVVMIDTAYNAPAMIELIERHRLRLKAVCLTHGHSDHAEGLEQILARWPVPVYLGAEDETLLSWRPPAGLVSPEDKSRLSVGQLTLTCLRTPGHTPGGICYQVQGARQPLCFVGDTLFAGSIGRANPFPLYPTHLDSVRRRVLGLSPDHLLLPGHGPATTVREELEHNPFFL
;
A
#
# COMPACT_ATOMS: atom_id res chain seq x y z
N MET A 1 -10.50 9.74 -6.85
CA MET A 1 -9.07 9.45 -7.00
C MET A 1 -8.96 8.26 -7.94
N PRO A 2 -8.14 8.29 -8.99
CA PRO A 2 -7.95 7.16 -9.90
C PRO A 2 -7.27 5.99 -9.17
N LEU A 3 -7.23 4.82 -9.81
CA LEU A 3 -6.36 3.73 -9.35
C LEU A 3 -4.90 4.22 -9.32
N GLU A 4 -4.08 3.63 -8.46
CA GLU A 4 -2.64 3.91 -8.44
C GLU A 4 -1.95 3.36 -9.68
N ASP A 5 -2.31 2.14 -10.05
CA ASP A 5 -1.77 1.45 -11.21
C ASP A 5 -2.83 1.28 -12.28
N ASP A 6 -2.44 1.53 -13.50
CA ASP A 6 -3.18 1.12 -14.68
C ASP A 6 -2.71 -0.25 -15.20
N PHE A 7 -3.29 -0.67 -16.31
CA PHE A 7 -2.90 -1.92 -16.97
C PHE A 7 -1.39 -1.99 -17.27
N SER A 8 -0.78 -0.87 -17.69
CA SER A 8 0.63 -0.84 -18.08
C SER A 8 1.55 -1.10 -16.89
N ASP A 9 1.23 -0.55 -15.73
CA ASP A 9 1.96 -0.74 -14.47
C ASP A 9 1.84 -2.17 -13.98
N ILE A 10 0.61 -2.73 -14.01
CA ILE A 10 0.32 -4.09 -13.55
C ILE A 10 1.13 -5.12 -14.33
N ILE A 11 1.08 -5.09 -15.67
CA ILE A 11 1.81 -6.07 -16.49
C ILE A 11 3.33 -5.93 -16.34
N LYS A 12 3.82 -4.70 -16.24
CA LYS A 12 5.24 -4.41 -16.03
C LYS A 12 5.72 -4.91 -14.66
N LYS A 13 4.97 -4.65 -13.60
CA LYS A 13 5.27 -5.16 -12.24
C LYS A 13 5.31 -6.69 -12.21
N ALA A 14 4.32 -7.35 -12.79
CA ALA A 14 4.27 -8.81 -12.86
C ALA A 14 5.47 -9.37 -13.64
N ARG A 15 5.77 -8.83 -14.82
CA ARG A 15 6.92 -9.28 -15.62
C ARG A 15 8.25 -9.11 -14.88
N MET A 16 8.46 -7.94 -14.28
CA MET A 16 9.69 -7.67 -13.53
C MET A 16 9.80 -8.55 -12.29
N GLY A 17 8.70 -8.74 -11.59
CA GLY A 17 8.65 -9.64 -10.43
C GLY A 17 8.93 -11.11 -10.78
N LEU A 18 8.56 -11.55 -11.97
CA LEU A 18 8.89 -12.85 -12.51
C LEU A 18 10.31 -12.93 -13.10
N ALA A 19 11.09 -11.86 -13.03
CA ALA A 19 12.40 -11.73 -13.66
C ALA A 19 12.38 -12.11 -15.16
N MET A 20 11.27 -11.82 -15.86
CA MET A 20 11.04 -12.24 -17.24
C MET A 20 11.48 -11.15 -18.24
N PRO A 21 12.46 -11.43 -19.12
CA PRO A 21 12.80 -10.53 -20.20
C PRO A 21 11.60 -10.32 -21.16
N VAL A 22 11.49 -9.15 -21.79
CA VAL A 22 10.42 -8.85 -22.76
C VAL A 22 10.38 -9.87 -23.90
N GLY A 23 11.56 -10.33 -24.37
CA GLY A 23 11.65 -11.36 -25.41
C GLY A 23 11.04 -12.70 -25.03
N ASP A 24 11.19 -13.11 -23.74
CA ASP A 24 10.57 -14.33 -23.25
C ASP A 24 9.05 -14.15 -23.10
N LEU A 25 8.61 -12.99 -22.62
CA LEU A 25 7.18 -12.67 -22.56
C LEU A 25 6.56 -12.68 -23.96
N ALA A 26 7.24 -12.13 -24.95
CA ALA A 26 6.81 -12.14 -26.36
C ALA A 26 6.64 -13.58 -26.88
N ARG A 27 7.62 -14.43 -26.64
CA ARG A 27 7.58 -15.84 -27.04
C ARG A 27 6.44 -16.62 -26.37
N ILE A 28 6.18 -16.35 -25.09
CA ILE A 28 5.14 -17.07 -24.31
C ILE A 28 3.74 -16.56 -24.66
N SER A 29 3.57 -15.24 -24.78
CA SER A 29 2.28 -14.62 -25.08
C SER A 29 1.88 -14.66 -26.54
N GLY A 30 2.84 -14.91 -27.46
CA GLY A 30 2.62 -14.83 -28.90
C GLY A 30 2.54 -13.38 -29.46
N LEU A 31 2.82 -12.38 -28.62
CA LEU A 31 2.81 -10.97 -29.02
C LEU A 31 4.19 -10.51 -29.49
N PHE A 32 4.27 -9.45 -30.29
CA PHE A 32 5.55 -8.86 -30.64
C PHE A 32 6.16 -8.09 -29.46
N ALA A 33 7.48 -8.20 -29.28
CA ALA A 33 8.19 -7.49 -28.21
C ALA A 33 8.01 -5.97 -28.26
N ALA A 34 7.85 -5.41 -29.45
CA ALA A 34 7.57 -3.98 -29.65
C ALA A 34 6.20 -3.58 -29.09
N ASP A 35 5.17 -4.43 -29.29
CA ASP A 35 3.83 -4.21 -28.76
C ASP A 35 3.82 -4.28 -27.24
N ILE A 36 4.45 -5.30 -26.65
CA ILE A 36 4.59 -5.41 -25.19
C ILE A 36 5.27 -4.16 -24.62
N THR A 37 6.35 -3.70 -25.24
CA THR A 37 7.05 -2.49 -24.81
C THR A 37 6.16 -1.25 -24.90
N ALA A 38 5.34 -1.13 -25.95
CA ALA A 38 4.38 -0.04 -26.11
C ALA A 38 3.28 -0.09 -25.04
N LEU A 39 2.76 -1.29 -24.73
CA LEU A 39 1.77 -1.51 -23.69
C LEU A 39 2.31 -1.19 -22.28
N GLU A 40 3.53 -1.62 -21.95
CA GLU A 40 4.17 -1.32 -20.66
C GLU A 40 4.53 0.16 -20.47
N ARG A 41 4.51 0.95 -21.54
CA ARG A 41 4.69 2.41 -21.49
C ARG A 41 3.39 3.19 -21.51
N GLY A 42 2.25 2.50 -21.58
CA GLY A 42 0.96 3.15 -21.78
C GLY A 42 0.86 3.93 -23.10
N ALA A 43 1.69 3.60 -24.10
CA ALA A 43 1.75 4.32 -25.38
C ALA A 43 0.51 4.07 -26.26
N ARG A 44 -0.23 3.02 -26.00
CA ARG A 44 -1.52 2.71 -26.60
C ARG A 44 -2.38 1.85 -25.66
N PRO A 45 -3.71 1.84 -25.79
CA PRO A 45 -4.56 0.90 -25.08
C PRO A 45 -4.35 -0.53 -25.60
N PRO A 46 -4.56 -1.56 -24.75
CA PRO A 46 -4.55 -2.96 -25.16
C PRO A 46 -5.85 -3.35 -25.87
N THR A 47 -5.80 -4.42 -26.63
CA THR A 47 -6.99 -5.19 -27.03
C THR A 47 -7.32 -6.26 -25.99
N ALA A 48 -8.55 -6.78 -25.98
CA ALA A 48 -8.95 -7.85 -25.08
C ALA A 48 -8.11 -9.14 -25.30
N GLU A 49 -7.68 -9.42 -26.53
CA GLU A 49 -6.82 -10.55 -26.83
C GLU A 49 -5.43 -10.39 -26.22
N GLU A 50 -4.85 -9.19 -26.33
CA GLU A 50 -3.55 -8.87 -25.70
C GLU A 50 -3.61 -8.96 -24.18
N VAL A 51 -4.70 -8.45 -23.56
CA VAL A 51 -4.90 -8.56 -22.10
C VAL A 51 -4.91 -10.03 -21.67
N ARG A 52 -5.68 -10.89 -22.35
CA ARG A 52 -5.75 -12.33 -22.04
C ARG A 52 -4.42 -13.04 -22.24
N ALA A 53 -3.73 -12.75 -23.34
CA ALA A 53 -2.43 -13.35 -23.64
C ALA A 53 -1.38 -12.98 -22.59
N LEU A 54 -1.33 -11.70 -22.19
CA LEU A 54 -0.41 -11.22 -21.16
C LEU A 54 -0.80 -11.74 -19.77
N ALA A 55 -2.09 -11.78 -19.43
CA ALA A 55 -2.54 -12.35 -18.17
C ALA A 55 -2.08 -13.81 -18.01
N ALA A 56 -2.29 -14.64 -19.02
CA ALA A 56 -1.86 -16.04 -19.02
C ALA A 56 -0.33 -16.17 -18.88
N ALA A 57 0.44 -15.42 -19.66
CA ALA A 57 1.90 -15.47 -19.63
C ALA A 57 2.51 -14.96 -18.32
N LEU A 58 1.86 -13.98 -17.67
CA LEU A 58 2.31 -13.33 -16.42
C LEU A 58 1.68 -13.96 -15.16
N LYS A 59 0.86 -15.00 -15.30
CA LYS A 59 0.15 -15.68 -14.20
C LYS A 59 -0.79 -14.72 -13.44
N LEU A 60 -1.44 -13.83 -14.18
CA LEU A 60 -2.48 -12.92 -13.68
C LEU A 60 -3.87 -13.47 -14.01
N ARG A 61 -4.88 -13.05 -13.28
CA ARG A 61 -6.29 -13.33 -13.60
C ARG A 61 -6.73 -12.44 -14.76
N ALA A 62 -7.21 -13.07 -15.83
CA ALA A 62 -7.60 -12.35 -17.05
C ALA A 62 -8.80 -11.41 -16.82
N THR A 63 -9.89 -11.90 -16.19
CA THR A 63 -11.11 -11.10 -16.00
C THR A 63 -10.87 -9.82 -15.20
N PRO A 64 -10.25 -9.83 -14.00
CA PRO A 64 -9.91 -8.59 -13.30
C PRO A 64 -9.00 -7.66 -14.11
N LEU A 65 -8.03 -8.22 -14.84
CA LEU A 65 -7.15 -7.41 -15.67
C LEU A 65 -7.88 -6.75 -16.84
N GLU A 66 -8.85 -7.45 -17.47
CA GLU A 66 -9.73 -6.88 -18.49
C GLU A 66 -10.61 -5.76 -17.93
N GLN A 67 -11.19 -5.96 -16.76
CA GLN A 67 -12.01 -4.94 -16.09
C GLN A 67 -11.23 -3.65 -15.83
N ILE A 68 -9.99 -3.76 -15.38
CA ILE A 68 -9.11 -2.58 -15.19
C ILE A 68 -8.74 -1.96 -16.54
N ALA A 69 -8.32 -2.78 -17.51
CA ALA A 69 -7.76 -2.31 -18.77
C ALA A 69 -8.79 -1.71 -19.72
N LEU A 70 -10.01 -2.24 -19.76
CA LEU A 70 -10.98 -1.98 -20.80
C LEU A 70 -12.30 -1.40 -20.29
N GLU A 71 -12.68 -1.70 -19.05
CA GLU A 71 -13.98 -1.32 -18.48
C GLU A 71 -13.87 -0.17 -17.46
N GLY A 72 -12.62 0.22 -17.08
CA GLY A 72 -12.40 1.28 -16.12
C GLY A 72 -12.87 0.94 -14.72
N TRP A 73 -12.66 -0.34 -14.30
CA TRP A 73 -13.04 -0.78 -12.96
C TRP A 73 -12.45 0.13 -11.88
N MET A 74 -13.26 0.39 -10.87
CA MET A 74 -12.88 1.10 -9.65
C MET A 74 -13.53 0.39 -8.47
N PRO A 75 -12.86 0.35 -7.30
CA PRO A 75 -13.51 -0.21 -6.11
C PRO A 75 -14.76 0.58 -5.76
N ALA A 76 -15.75 -0.11 -5.20
CA ALA A 76 -16.96 0.55 -4.73
C ALA A 76 -16.62 1.67 -3.73
N ALA A 77 -17.30 2.79 -3.84
CA ALA A 77 -17.11 3.91 -2.92
C ALA A 77 -17.37 3.43 -1.49
N VAL A 78 -16.31 3.43 -0.68
CA VAL A 78 -16.48 3.08 0.74
C VAL A 78 -17.16 4.25 1.45
N PRO A 79 -18.35 4.05 2.04
CA PRO A 79 -19.04 5.11 2.77
C PRO A 79 -18.16 5.57 3.93
N GLY A 80 -17.77 6.83 3.93
CA GLY A 80 -17.02 7.60 4.92
C GLY A 80 -16.04 6.79 5.78
N THR A 81 -14.78 7.11 5.72
CA THR A 81 -13.78 6.60 6.66
C THR A 81 -14.33 6.58 8.08
N SER A 82 -14.04 5.52 8.83
CA SER A 82 -14.35 5.40 10.26
C SER A 82 -14.16 6.74 10.96
N LYS A 83 -15.09 7.14 11.84
CA LYS A 83 -14.95 8.37 12.65
C LYS A 83 -13.61 8.44 13.39
N SER A 84 -12.94 7.31 13.56
CA SER A 84 -11.64 7.17 14.22
C SER A 84 -10.44 7.38 13.28
N VAL A 85 -10.64 7.65 11.99
CA VAL A 85 -9.53 7.84 11.03
C VAL A 85 -9.66 9.17 10.32
N LYS A 86 -8.58 9.93 10.30
CA LYS A 86 -8.43 11.12 9.43
C LYS A 86 -7.37 10.82 8.39
N THR A 87 -7.68 11.06 7.13
CA THR A 87 -6.72 10.93 6.02
C THR A 87 -6.05 12.26 5.78
N VAL A 88 -4.74 12.26 5.66
CA VAL A 88 -3.93 13.37 5.19
C VAL A 88 -3.39 13.03 3.82
N ASN A 89 -3.54 13.95 2.88
CA ASN A 89 -3.01 13.81 1.54
C ASN A 89 -1.74 14.66 1.40
N GLY A 90 -0.77 14.09 0.74
CA GLY A 90 0.44 14.75 0.31
C GLY A 90 0.71 14.49 -1.16
N SER A 91 1.82 14.99 -1.64
CA SER A 91 2.26 14.78 -3.02
C SER A 91 3.77 14.88 -3.11
N VAL A 92 4.38 13.97 -3.85
CA VAL A 92 5.79 13.98 -4.19
C VAL A 92 5.95 13.71 -5.68
N GLY A 93 6.68 14.58 -6.39
CA GLY A 93 6.88 14.43 -7.83
C GLY A 93 5.58 14.38 -8.67
N GLY A 94 4.46 14.91 -8.16
CA GLY A 94 3.15 14.85 -8.82
C GLY A 94 2.31 13.62 -8.47
N TYR A 95 2.86 12.65 -7.72
CA TYR A 95 2.15 11.46 -7.24
C TYR A 95 1.51 11.75 -5.89
N ALA A 96 0.24 11.39 -5.74
CA ALA A 96 -0.48 11.54 -4.48
C ALA A 96 -0.07 10.44 -3.49
N VAL A 97 0.18 10.82 -2.24
CA VAL A 97 0.47 9.90 -1.14
C VAL A 97 -0.44 10.19 0.04
N LYS A 98 -0.77 9.17 0.82
CA LYS A 98 -1.64 9.27 1.98
C LYS A 98 -0.95 8.79 3.25
N GLY A 99 -1.21 9.53 4.31
CA GLY A 99 -0.98 9.07 5.66
C GLY A 99 -2.25 9.23 6.49
N TYR A 100 -2.27 8.64 7.66
CA TYR A 100 -3.50 8.54 8.42
C TYR A 100 -3.26 8.85 9.90
N LEU A 101 -4.26 9.44 10.53
CA LEU A 101 -4.32 9.59 11.97
C LEU A 101 -5.42 8.68 12.50
N LEU A 102 -5.04 7.59 13.17
CA LEU A 102 -5.98 6.74 13.91
C LEU A 102 -6.15 7.33 15.31
N HIS A 103 -7.37 7.72 15.67
CA HIS A 103 -7.62 8.37 16.96
C HIS A 103 -8.84 7.80 17.68
N ASP A 104 -8.75 7.76 18.99
CA ASP A 104 -9.86 7.44 19.88
C ASP A 104 -9.58 8.02 21.28
N ALA A 105 -10.64 8.45 22.00
CA ALA A 105 -10.58 8.97 23.36
C ALA A 105 -9.48 10.04 23.59
N GLY A 106 -9.22 10.91 22.62
CA GLY A 106 -8.20 11.96 22.71
C GLY A 106 -6.76 11.50 22.44
N GLU A 107 -6.54 10.21 22.20
CA GLU A 107 -5.25 9.65 21.77
C GLU A 107 -5.20 9.52 20.26
N VAL A 108 -3.99 9.58 19.68
CA VAL A 108 -3.77 9.38 18.25
C VAL A 108 -2.46 8.64 17.99
N VAL A 109 -2.48 7.79 16.99
CA VAL A 109 -1.29 7.22 16.34
C VAL A 109 -1.27 7.70 14.90
N MET A 110 -0.10 8.12 14.44
CA MET A 110 0.14 8.48 13.05
C MET A 110 0.57 7.24 12.27
N ILE A 111 -0.05 7.00 11.12
CA ILE A 111 0.35 5.96 10.16
C ILE A 111 0.87 6.67 8.93
N ASP A 112 2.16 6.57 8.68
CA ASP A 112 2.90 7.29 7.65
C ASP A 112 2.75 8.82 7.73
N THR A 113 3.65 9.58 7.13
CA THR A 113 3.67 11.05 7.21
C THR A 113 2.92 11.72 6.06
N ALA A 114 2.54 10.96 5.02
CA ALA A 114 1.96 11.50 3.78
C ALA A 114 2.86 12.50 3.05
N TYR A 115 4.17 12.51 3.31
CA TYR A 115 5.04 13.59 2.81
C TYR A 115 4.50 15.00 3.17
N ASN A 116 3.71 15.09 4.26
CA ASN A 116 2.99 16.31 4.65
C ASN A 116 2.94 16.47 6.18
N ALA A 117 4.10 16.48 6.82
CA ALA A 117 4.22 16.66 8.27
C ALA A 117 3.49 17.91 8.79
N PRO A 118 3.49 19.08 8.11
CA PRO A 118 2.74 20.24 8.58
C PRO A 118 1.24 19.98 8.73
N ALA A 119 0.59 19.31 7.77
CA ALA A 119 -0.82 19.00 7.85
C ALA A 119 -1.14 17.96 8.95
N MET A 120 -0.25 16.99 9.17
CA MET A 120 -0.35 16.06 10.29
C MET A 120 -0.30 16.78 11.63
N ILE A 121 0.67 17.70 11.80
CA ILE A 121 0.84 18.51 13.02
C ILE A 121 -0.40 19.39 13.25
N GLU A 122 -0.84 20.10 12.22
CA GLU A 122 -2.02 20.97 12.30
C GLU A 122 -3.27 20.21 12.74
N LEU A 123 -3.52 19.03 12.19
CA LEU A 123 -4.69 18.22 12.55
C LEU A 123 -4.61 17.72 14.01
N ILE A 124 -3.46 17.29 14.46
CA ILE A 124 -3.25 16.82 15.84
C ILE A 124 -3.51 17.98 16.82
N GLU A 125 -2.94 19.16 16.56
CA GLU A 125 -3.11 20.34 17.40
C GLU A 125 -4.55 20.87 17.38
N ARG A 126 -5.15 21.03 16.20
CA ARG A 126 -6.54 21.49 16.03
C ARG A 126 -7.53 20.65 16.82
N HIS A 127 -7.33 19.33 16.82
CA HIS A 127 -8.21 18.41 17.55
C HIS A 127 -7.73 18.09 18.98
N ARG A 128 -6.64 18.73 19.45
CA ARG A 128 -6.05 18.55 20.79
C ARG A 128 -5.80 17.08 21.10
N LEU A 129 -5.29 16.33 20.11
CA LEU A 129 -5.00 14.92 20.29
C LEU A 129 -3.62 14.71 20.90
N ARG A 130 -3.48 13.67 21.70
CA ARG A 130 -2.19 13.24 22.26
C ARG A 130 -1.55 12.20 21.36
N LEU A 131 -0.50 12.60 20.62
CA LEU A 131 0.26 11.65 19.80
C LEU A 131 0.97 10.64 20.70
N LYS A 132 0.78 9.35 20.40
CA LYS A 132 1.36 8.22 21.15
C LYS A 132 2.55 7.61 20.44
N ALA A 133 2.50 7.55 19.12
CA ALA A 133 3.52 6.94 18.28
C ALA A 133 3.36 7.37 16.83
N VAL A 134 4.44 7.22 16.06
CA VAL A 134 4.41 7.18 14.60
C VAL A 134 4.66 5.73 14.18
N CYS A 135 3.79 5.18 13.36
CA CYS A 135 3.86 3.83 12.83
C CYS A 135 4.07 3.93 11.32
N LEU A 136 5.26 3.64 10.84
CA LEU A 136 5.55 3.63 9.41
C LEU A 136 5.23 2.26 8.83
N THR A 137 4.54 2.26 7.68
CA THR A 137 4.28 1.02 6.95
C THR A 137 5.56 0.49 6.31
N HIS A 138 6.43 1.39 5.88
CA HIS A 138 7.76 1.11 5.32
C HIS A 138 8.61 2.39 5.29
N GLY A 139 9.88 2.27 4.87
CA GLY A 139 10.88 3.34 4.99
C GLY A 139 11.02 4.28 3.79
N HIS A 140 10.20 4.20 2.74
CA HIS A 140 10.32 5.12 1.61
C HIS A 140 10.01 6.57 2.01
N SER A 141 10.65 7.52 1.32
CA SER A 141 10.61 8.94 1.69
C SER A 141 9.21 9.54 1.66
N ASP A 142 8.36 9.14 0.72
CA ASP A 142 6.98 9.61 0.62
C ASP A 142 6.11 9.21 1.82
N HIS A 143 6.51 8.16 2.56
CA HIS A 143 5.86 7.69 3.78
C HIS A 143 6.54 8.17 5.06
N ALA A 144 7.84 8.49 5.02
CA ALA A 144 8.64 8.77 6.21
C ALA A 144 9.18 10.20 6.30
N GLU A 145 9.18 10.98 5.21
CA GLU A 145 9.71 12.35 5.23
C GLU A 145 8.93 13.26 6.18
N GLY A 146 9.66 14.15 6.85
CA GLY A 146 9.07 15.06 7.85
C GLY A 146 9.01 14.48 9.26
N LEU A 147 9.52 13.28 9.51
CA LEU A 147 9.63 12.70 10.87
C LEU A 147 10.37 13.64 11.84
N GLU A 148 11.44 14.32 11.38
CA GLU A 148 12.18 15.26 12.20
C GLU A 148 11.27 16.36 12.75
N GLN A 149 10.41 16.93 11.93
CA GLN A 149 9.47 18.00 12.32
C GLN A 149 8.45 17.48 13.34
N ILE A 150 7.93 16.28 13.13
CA ILE A 150 6.96 15.63 14.03
C ILE A 150 7.60 15.36 15.38
N LEU A 151 8.78 14.74 15.41
CA LEU A 151 9.47 14.36 16.63
C LEU A 151 10.07 15.54 17.40
N ALA A 152 10.40 16.64 16.73
CA ALA A 152 10.75 17.89 17.39
C ALA A 152 9.56 18.46 18.17
N ARG A 153 8.32 18.20 17.73
CA ARG A 153 7.10 18.64 18.41
C ARG A 153 6.66 17.66 19.51
N TRP A 154 6.74 16.36 19.22
CA TRP A 154 6.37 15.29 20.13
C TRP A 154 7.40 14.17 20.08
N PRO A 155 8.25 14.02 21.12
CA PRO A 155 9.25 12.96 21.18
C PRO A 155 8.59 11.61 21.53
N VAL A 156 7.97 10.97 20.53
CA VAL A 156 7.27 9.70 20.67
C VAL A 156 8.02 8.57 19.95
N PRO A 157 7.75 7.29 20.29
CA PRO A 157 8.31 6.15 19.59
C PRO A 157 7.94 6.15 18.09
N VAL A 158 8.89 5.74 17.24
CA VAL A 158 8.69 5.48 15.80
C VAL A 158 8.83 3.99 15.56
N TYR A 159 7.77 3.38 15.05
CA TYR A 159 7.73 1.96 14.68
C TYR A 159 8.05 1.81 13.19
N LEU A 160 9.00 0.93 12.87
CA LEU A 160 9.42 0.61 11.50
C LEU A 160 10.05 -0.79 11.49
N GLY A 161 9.85 -1.56 10.43
CA GLY A 161 10.61 -2.81 10.24
C GLY A 161 12.10 -2.54 10.18
N ALA A 162 12.89 -3.29 10.96
CA ALA A 162 14.34 -3.04 11.08
C ALA A 162 15.06 -3.04 9.73
N GLU A 163 14.59 -3.86 8.80
CA GLU A 163 15.16 -4.00 7.46
C GLU A 163 15.02 -2.73 6.60
N ASP A 164 14.09 -1.85 6.97
CA ASP A 164 13.82 -0.59 6.25
C ASP A 164 14.52 0.63 6.87
N GLU A 165 15.26 0.47 7.96
CA GLU A 165 15.97 1.59 8.62
C GLU A 165 16.89 2.33 7.65
N THR A 166 17.52 1.61 6.73
CA THR A 166 18.45 2.20 5.74
C THR A 166 17.75 3.02 4.65
N LEU A 167 16.43 2.92 4.53
CA LEU A 167 15.63 3.69 3.56
C LEU A 167 15.30 5.09 4.08
N LEU A 168 15.43 5.34 5.39
CA LEU A 168 15.13 6.64 5.97
C LEU A 168 16.19 7.68 5.59
N SER A 169 15.75 8.84 5.12
CA SER A 169 16.60 10.01 4.86
C SER A 169 17.12 10.64 6.15
N TRP A 170 16.35 10.53 7.23
CA TRP A 170 16.67 11.01 8.57
C TRP A 170 16.27 9.97 9.62
N ARG A 171 17.18 9.73 10.60
CA ARG A 171 16.95 8.74 11.66
C ARG A 171 16.64 9.40 12.99
N PRO A 172 15.60 8.96 13.71
CA PRO A 172 15.28 9.46 15.04
C PRO A 172 16.46 9.28 16.02
N PRO A 173 16.88 10.32 16.78
CA PRO A 173 17.97 10.21 17.77
C PRO A 173 17.70 9.18 18.87
N ALA A 174 16.42 8.99 19.25
CA ALA A 174 16.01 7.98 20.23
C ALA A 174 15.98 6.55 19.67
N GLY A 175 16.31 6.38 18.37
CA GLY A 175 16.22 5.10 17.68
C GLY A 175 14.81 4.75 17.21
N LEU A 176 14.71 3.56 16.62
CA LEU A 176 13.48 3.01 16.07
C LEU A 176 13.04 1.81 16.91
N VAL A 177 11.74 1.57 16.95
CA VAL A 177 11.16 0.35 17.50
C VAL A 177 10.80 -0.57 16.35
N SER A 178 11.48 -1.70 16.23
CA SER A 178 11.09 -2.74 15.27
C SER A 178 10.04 -3.64 15.92
N PRO A 179 8.76 -3.56 15.48
CA PRO A 179 7.72 -4.35 16.10
C PRO A 179 7.82 -5.82 15.69
N GLU A 180 7.60 -6.71 16.64
CA GLU A 180 7.39 -8.13 16.33
C GLU A 180 6.05 -8.33 15.61
N ASP A 181 5.97 -9.41 14.82
CA ASP A 181 4.71 -9.78 14.19
C ASP A 181 3.62 -10.01 15.25
N LYS A 182 2.44 -9.46 15.01
CA LYS A 182 1.28 -9.48 15.94
C LYS A 182 1.47 -8.70 17.24
N SER A 183 2.52 -7.91 17.39
CA SER A 183 2.61 -6.96 18.50
C SER A 183 1.48 -5.93 18.43
N ARG A 184 1.08 -5.38 19.58
CA ARG A 184 -0.11 -4.54 19.70
C ARG A 184 0.21 -3.20 20.34
N LEU A 185 -0.45 -2.17 19.85
CA LEU A 185 -0.43 -0.81 20.39
C LEU A 185 -1.86 -0.33 20.65
N SER A 186 -2.14 0.21 21.82
CA SER A 186 -3.47 0.74 22.17
C SER A 186 -3.59 2.22 21.80
N VAL A 187 -4.76 2.61 21.27
CA VAL A 187 -5.15 3.99 20.95
C VAL A 187 -6.55 4.20 21.49
N GLY A 188 -6.67 4.79 22.69
CA GLY A 188 -7.93 4.77 23.43
C GLY A 188 -8.41 3.33 23.66
N GLN A 189 -9.59 3.00 23.13
CA GLN A 189 -10.16 1.65 23.19
C GLN A 189 -9.84 0.80 21.95
N LEU A 190 -9.18 1.39 20.94
CA LEU A 190 -8.77 0.67 19.76
C LEU A 190 -7.45 -0.06 19.99
N THR A 191 -7.27 -1.16 19.28
CA THR A 191 -6.01 -1.90 19.23
C THR A 191 -5.47 -1.93 17.83
N LEU A 192 -4.25 -1.45 17.64
CA LEU A 192 -3.48 -1.53 16.42
C LEU A 192 -2.57 -2.75 16.49
N THR A 193 -2.73 -3.70 15.59
CA THR A 193 -1.91 -4.94 15.51
C THR A 193 -0.98 -4.87 14.32
N CYS A 194 0.31 -5.08 14.55
CA CYS A 194 1.33 -5.12 13.51
C CYS A 194 1.25 -6.46 12.76
N LEU A 195 1.20 -6.40 11.44
CA LEU A 195 1.28 -7.56 10.56
C LEU A 195 2.51 -7.39 9.67
N ARG A 196 3.56 -8.17 9.88
CA ARG A 196 4.72 -8.10 9.00
C ARG A 196 4.36 -8.58 7.60
N THR A 197 4.61 -7.73 6.62
CA THR A 197 4.26 -7.95 5.20
C THR A 197 5.44 -7.60 4.30
N PRO A 198 6.59 -8.32 4.44
CA PRO A 198 7.73 -8.08 3.58
C PRO A 198 7.36 -8.32 2.11
N GLY A 199 7.94 -7.50 1.23
CA GLY A 199 7.72 -7.65 -0.21
C GLY A 199 7.87 -6.38 -1.01
N HIS A 200 7.03 -5.36 -0.79
CA HIS A 200 7.25 -4.03 -1.34
C HIS A 200 8.60 -3.47 -0.86
N THR A 201 8.84 -3.58 0.43
CA THR A 201 10.16 -3.46 1.06
C THR A 201 10.44 -4.66 1.95
N PRO A 202 11.70 -4.92 2.34
CA PRO A 202 12.02 -6.02 3.26
C PRO A 202 11.37 -5.87 4.64
N GLY A 203 11.23 -4.62 5.13
CA GLY A 203 10.68 -4.29 6.44
C GLY A 203 9.19 -3.95 6.45
N GLY A 204 8.46 -4.17 5.34
CA GLY A 204 7.05 -3.78 5.20
C GLY A 204 6.13 -4.29 6.31
N ILE A 205 5.22 -3.41 6.77
CA ILE A 205 4.25 -3.70 7.86
C ILE A 205 2.88 -3.17 7.45
N CYS A 206 1.86 -4.00 7.60
CA CYS A 206 0.46 -3.56 7.64
C CYS A 206 -0.01 -3.42 9.08
N TYR A 207 -0.95 -2.51 9.34
CA TYR A 207 -1.48 -2.26 10.67
C TYR A 207 -2.98 -2.51 10.69
N GLN A 208 -3.39 -3.65 11.28
CA GLN A 208 -4.81 -4.00 11.47
C GLN A 208 -5.38 -3.29 12.70
N VAL A 209 -6.56 -2.71 12.57
CA VAL A 209 -7.29 -2.07 13.69
C VAL A 209 -8.43 -2.94 14.17
N GLN A 210 -8.48 -3.17 15.47
CA GLN A 210 -9.55 -3.87 16.17
C GLN A 210 -10.26 -2.90 17.13
N GLY A 211 -11.54 -3.15 17.39
CA GLY A 211 -12.38 -2.30 18.25
C GLY A 211 -13.08 -1.16 17.51
N ALA A 212 -12.71 -0.85 16.28
CA ALA A 212 -13.44 0.10 15.44
C ALA A 212 -14.78 -0.48 14.96
N ARG A 213 -15.78 0.39 14.73
CA ARG A 213 -17.09 -0.04 14.21
C ARG A 213 -16.97 -0.78 12.86
N GLN A 214 -16.08 -0.32 11.99
CA GLN A 214 -15.71 -0.98 10.75
C GLN A 214 -14.30 -1.54 10.91
N PRO A 215 -14.08 -2.84 10.69
CA PRO A 215 -12.73 -3.39 10.70
C PRO A 215 -11.93 -2.78 9.57
N LEU A 216 -10.68 -2.41 9.83
CA LEU A 216 -9.81 -1.78 8.84
C LEU A 216 -8.35 -2.18 9.01
N CYS A 217 -7.58 -2.02 7.94
CA CYS A 217 -6.14 -2.25 7.91
C CYS A 217 -5.46 -1.17 7.07
N PHE A 218 -4.45 -0.54 7.62
CA PHE A 218 -3.54 0.33 6.87
C PHE A 218 -2.51 -0.56 6.19
N VAL A 219 -2.48 -0.54 4.87
CA VAL A 219 -1.68 -1.49 4.09
C VAL A 219 -0.47 -0.85 3.41
N GLY A 220 -0.31 0.48 3.51
CA GLY A 220 0.76 1.20 2.83
C GLY A 220 0.84 0.79 1.36
N ASP A 221 2.04 0.45 0.93
CA ASP A 221 2.30 0.01 -0.44
C ASP A 221 2.36 -1.52 -0.59
N THR A 222 1.90 -2.24 0.44
CA THR A 222 1.73 -3.70 0.32
C THR A 222 0.65 -4.04 -0.70
N LEU A 223 -0.44 -3.26 -0.75
CA LEU A 223 -1.53 -3.49 -1.68
C LEU A 223 -2.16 -2.16 -2.10
N PHE A 224 -2.50 -2.04 -3.38
CA PHE A 224 -3.34 -0.99 -3.95
C PHE A 224 -4.65 -1.57 -4.48
N ALA A 225 -5.66 -0.74 -4.66
CA ALA A 225 -6.92 -1.19 -5.28
C ALA A 225 -6.65 -1.75 -6.68
N GLY A 226 -6.94 -3.04 -6.88
CA GLY A 226 -6.70 -3.76 -8.12
C GLY A 226 -5.23 -4.06 -8.43
N SER A 227 -4.30 -3.81 -7.51
CA SER A 227 -2.86 -4.03 -7.74
C SER A 227 -2.10 -4.30 -6.44
N ILE A 228 -0.79 -4.35 -6.53
CA ILE A 228 0.16 -4.45 -5.41
C ILE A 228 1.28 -3.43 -5.58
N GLY A 229 1.95 -3.05 -4.50
CA GLY A 229 3.20 -2.30 -4.58
C GLY A 229 4.26 -3.05 -5.39
N ARG A 230 5.20 -2.34 -5.99
CA ARG A 230 6.32 -2.98 -6.68
C ARG A 230 7.25 -3.63 -5.65
N ALA A 231 7.59 -4.91 -5.85
CA ALA A 231 8.59 -5.57 -5.00
C ALA A 231 9.96 -4.90 -5.15
N ASN A 232 10.58 -4.55 -4.04
CA ASN A 232 11.90 -3.91 -4.01
C ASN A 232 12.75 -4.50 -2.86
N PRO A 233 13.80 -5.26 -3.19
CA PRO A 233 14.23 -5.65 -4.54
C PRO A 233 13.29 -6.67 -5.21
N PHE A 234 13.34 -6.78 -6.54
CA PHE A 234 12.46 -7.68 -7.30
C PHE A 234 12.43 -9.16 -6.84
N PRO A 235 13.52 -9.77 -6.36
CA PRO A 235 13.47 -11.13 -5.81
C PRO A 235 12.49 -11.32 -4.64
N LEU A 236 12.01 -10.24 -4.02
CA LEU A 236 10.97 -10.32 -3.00
C LEU A 236 9.55 -10.50 -3.57
N TYR A 237 9.36 -10.51 -4.89
CA TYR A 237 8.05 -10.63 -5.49
C TYR A 237 7.23 -11.86 -5.03
N PRO A 238 7.79 -13.08 -4.97
CA PRO A 238 7.04 -14.22 -4.41
C PRO A 238 6.67 -14.04 -2.94
N THR A 239 7.58 -13.46 -2.13
CA THR A 239 7.33 -13.14 -0.72
C THR A 239 6.23 -12.08 -0.59
N HIS A 240 6.22 -11.07 -1.47
CA HIS A 240 5.19 -10.05 -1.50
C HIS A 240 3.81 -10.64 -1.77
N LEU A 241 3.69 -11.48 -2.80
CA LEU A 241 2.42 -12.16 -3.10
C LEU A 241 1.94 -13.02 -1.92
N ASP A 242 2.86 -13.73 -1.25
CA ASP A 242 2.54 -14.54 -0.06
C ASP A 242 2.09 -13.66 1.12
N SER A 243 2.78 -12.54 1.37
CA SER A 243 2.43 -11.56 2.39
C SER A 243 1.02 -11.03 2.18
N VAL A 244 0.69 -10.55 0.96
CA VAL A 244 -0.65 -10.05 0.64
C VAL A 244 -1.68 -11.15 0.82
N ARG A 245 -1.45 -12.33 0.23
CA ARG A 245 -2.42 -13.44 0.29
C ARG A 245 -2.74 -13.86 1.72
N ARG A 246 -1.72 -14.04 2.57
CA ARG A 246 -1.91 -14.58 3.93
C ARG A 246 -2.27 -13.53 4.96
N ARG A 247 -1.72 -12.32 4.85
CA ARG A 247 -1.81 -11.32 5.90
C ARG A 247 -2.91 -10.29 5.65
N VAL A 248 -3.13 -9.92 4.39
CA VAL A 248 -4.11 -8.92 4.00
C VAL A 248 -5.40 -9.59 3.53
N LEU A 249 -5.32 -10.45 2.50
CA LEU A 249 -6.50 -11.13 1.95
C LEU A 249 -7.02 -12.26 2.85
N GLY A 250 -6.24 -12.69 3.83
CA GLY A 250 -6.69 -13.58 4.92
C GLY A 250 -7.52 -12.91 6.00
N LEU A 251 -7.68 -11.57 5.98
CA LEU A 251 -8.59 -10.84 6.85
C LEU A 251 -10.05 -11.06 6.41
N SER A 252 -11.03 -10.71 7.26
CA SER A 252 -12.43 -10.85 6.85
C SER A 252 -12.77 -9.99 5.63
N PRO A 253 -13.67 -10.44 4.73
CA PRO A 253 -14.01 -9.72 3.50
C PRO A 253 -14.43 -8.26 3.68
N ASP A 254 -14.97 -7.92 4.85
CA ASP A 254 -15.48 -6.58 5.15
C ASP A 254 -14.41 -5.62 5.70
N HIS A 255 -13.14 -6.06 5.83
CA HIS A 255 -12.06 -5.16 6.21
C HIS A 255 -11.86 -4.10 5.13
N LEU A 256 -11.91 -2.84 5.57
CA LEU A 256 -11.50 -1.70 4.77
C LEU A 256 -9.98 -1.69 4.69
N LEU A 257 -9.43 -1.60 3.48
CA LEU A 257 -8.00 -1.49 3.22
C LEU A 257 -7.66 -0.05 2.86
N LEU A 258 -6.73 0.52 3.59
CA LEU A 258 -6.29 1.91 3.46
C LEU A 258 -4.85 1.93 2.93
N PRO A 259 -4.65 2.10 1.62
CA PRO A 259 -3.34 2.09 1.00
C PRO A 259 -2.63 3.45 1.07
N GLY A 260 -1.32 3.46 0.84
CA GLY A 260 -0.52 4.68 0.71
C GLY A 260 -0.87 5.50 -0.52
N HIS A 261 -1.27 4.83 -1.61
CA HIS A 261 -1.64 5.47 -2.88
C HIS A 261 -2.98 4.95 -3.40
N GLY A 262 -3.57 5.66 -4.38
CA GLY A 262 -4.84 5.27 -4.99
C GLY A 262 -6.05 5.26 -4.03
N PRO A 263 -7.19 4.73 -4.40
CA PRO A 263 -8.40 4.69 -3.57
C PRO A 263 -8.34 3.63 -2.47
N ALA A 264 -9.14 3.82 -1.43
CA ALA A 264 -9.43 2.76 -0.47
C ALA A 264 -10.23 1.62 -1.14
N THR A 265 -10.04 0.41 -0.63
CA THR A 265 -10.72 -0.79 -1.13
C THR A 265 -11.13 -1.70 0.04
N THR A 266 -11.62 -2.89 -0.23
CA THR A 266 -11.93 -3.89 0.78
C THR A 266 -11.27 -5.23 0.42
N VAL A 267 -11.13 -6.11 1.41
CA VAL A 267 -10.65 -7.48 1.13
C VAL A 267 -11.54 -8.18 0.11
N ARG A 268 -12.86 -7.97 0.17
CA ARG A 268 -13.82 -8.52 -0.80
C ARG A 268 -13.52 -8.06 -2.22
N GLU A 269 -13.39 -6.75 -2.43
CA GLU A 269 -13.07 -6.17 -3.74
C GLU A 269 -11.75 -6.74 -4.30
N GLU A 270 -10.74 -6.86 -3.46
CA GLU A 270 -9.44 -7.38 -3.88
C GLU A 270 -9.46 -8.89 -4.18
N LEU A 271 -10.24 -9.68 -3.44
CA LEU A 271 -10.46 -11.09 -3.79
C LEU A 271 -11.18 -11.26 -5.12
N GLU A 272 -12.07 -10.34 -5.47
CA GLU A 272 -12.86 -10.40 -6.71
C GLU A 272 -12.12 -9.77 -7.90
N HIS A 273 -11.44 -8.64 -7.71
CA HIS A 273 -10.97 -7.77 -8.79
C HIS A 273 -9.45 -7.56 -8.85
N ASN A 274 -8.65 -8.08 -7.91
CA ASN A 274 -7.20 -7.95 -8.01
C ASN A 274 -6.63 -9.04 -8.94
N PRO A 275 -5.93 -8.68 -10.04
CA PRO A 275 -5.42 -9.64 -11.00
C PRO A 275 -4.27 -10.52 -10.49
N PHE A 276 -3.58 -10.15 -9.41
CA PHE A 276 -2.43 -10.88 -8.86
C PHE A 276 -2.82 -12.13 -8.05
N PHE A 277 -4.08 -12.29 -7.65
CA PHE A 277 -4.50 -13.34 -6.72
C PHE A 277 -5.53 -14.28 -7.33
N LEU A 278 -5.10 -15.52 -7.57
CA LEU A 278 -5.93 -16.63 -8.07
C LEU A 278 -6.70 -17.28 -6.92
#